data_4852486c736280be6ed34a907b8d12e4
#
_entry.id   4852486c736280be6ed34a907b8d12e4
#
_cell.length_a   1.000
_cell.length_b   1.000
_cell.length_c   1.000
_cell.angle_alpha   90.00
_cell.angle_beta   90.00
_cell.angle_gamma   90.00
#
_symmetry.space_group_name_H-M   'P 1'
#
loop_
_entity.id
_entity.type
_entity.pdbx_description
1 polymer ?
#
loop_
_entity_poly.entity_id
_entity_poly.type
_entity_poly.pdbx_seq_one_letter_code
_entity_poly.pdbx_strand_id
1 'polypeptide(L)' 'MTRLEGQARVVRETGAVVKHRPLVVELSALILRIRPKGARWGYELDYESLFVLGAKKAAEKGRAERQTQRPQGRQAR' A
#
# COMPACT_ATOMS: atom_id res chain seq x y z
N MET A 1 18.88 -7.11 6.90
CA MET A 1 17.60 -6.38 6.99
C MET A 1 17.33 -6.00 8.43
N THR A 2 16.92 -4.77 8.64
CA THR A 2 16.62 -4.28 9.98
C THR A 2 15.20 -4.64 10.36
N ARG A 3 15.03 -5.14 11.56
CA ARG A 3 13.74 -5.58 12.05
C ARG A 3 13.15 -4.56 13.00
N LEU A 4 11.87 -4.27 12.84
CA LEU A 4 11.15 -3.42 13.76
C LEU A 4 10.72 -4.23 14.97
N GLU A 5 11.13 -3.81 16.14
CA GLU A 5 10.84 -4.55 17.37
C GLU A 5 10.39 -3.59 18.45
N GLY A 6 9.54 -4.11 19.33
CA GLY A 6 9.08 -3.36 20.47
C GLY A 6 8.35 -2.10 20.05
N GLN A 7 8.82 -0.97 20.53
CA GLN A 7 8.21 0.32 20.23
C GLN A 7 8.91 1.06 19.11
N ALA A 8 9.82 0.41 18.43
CA ALA A 8 10.52 1.03 17.31
C ALA A 8 9.51 1.43 16.23
N ARG A 9 9.73 2.59 15.65
CA ARG A 9 8.81 3.12 14.67
C ARG A 9 9.56 3.91 13.63
N VAL A 10 9.18 3.76 12.38
CA VAL A 10 9.76 4.51 11.27
C VAL A 10 8.65 5.35 10.65
N VAL A 11 8.89 6.64 10.53
CA VAL A 11 7.91 7.57 9.97
C VAL A 11 8.49 8.15 8.70
N ARG A 12 7.72 8.10 7.61
CA ARG A 12 8.19 8.60 6.32
C ARG A 12 7.05 9.28 5.58
N GLU A 13 7.40 10.36 4.93
CA GLU A 13 6.47 11.02 4.01
C GLU A 13 6.57 10.33 2.66
N THR A 14 5.42 10.06 2.05
CA THR A 14 5.38 9.38 0.75
C THR A 14 5.14 10.38 -0.37
N GLY A 15 5.17 9.88 -1.60
CA GLY A 15 4.82 10.70 -2.74
C GLY A 15 3.33 10.71 -3.05
N ALA A 16 2.54 9.94 -2.30
CA ALA A 16 1.09 9.92 -2.51
C ALA A 16 0.45 11.15 -1.86
N VAL A 17 -0.57 11.68 -2.52
CA VAL A 17 -1.23 12.90 -2.05
C VAL A 17 -2.72 12.65 -1.97
N VAL A 18 -3.34 13.05 -0.87
CA VAL A 18 -4.77 13.00 -0.68
C VAL A 18 -5.24 14.37 -0.22
N LYS A 19 -6.18 14.96 -0.96
CA LYS A 19 -6.74 16.28 -0.64
C LYS A 19 -5.64 17.31 -0.44
N HIS A 20 -4.66 17.30 -1.36
CA HIS A 20 -3.56 18.26 -1.38
C HIS A 20 -2.56 18.07 -0.26
N ARG A 21 -2.62 16.97 0.48
CA ARG A 21 -1.69 16.69 1.55
C ARG A 21 -0.94 15.40 1.24
N PRO A 22 0.38 15.39 1.38
CA PRO A 22 1.10 14.13 1.23
C PRO A 22 0.72 13.17 2.33
N LEU A 23 0.72 11.89 2.01
CA LEU A 23 0.46 10.86 2.99
C LEU A 23 1.73 10.50 3.72
N VAL A 24 1.62 10.33 5.02
CA VAL A 24 2.71 9.93 5.88
C VAL A 24 2.42 8.52 6.38
N VAL A 25 3.42 7.64 6.33
CA VAL A 25 3.28 6.30 6.84
C VAL A 25 4.14 6.13 8.08
N GLU A 26 3.60 5.42 9.05
CA GLU A 26 4.31 5.06 10.27
C GLU A 26 4.36 3.55 10.36
N LEU A 27 5.56 3.02 10.33
CA LEU A 27 5.77 1.57 10.39
C LEU A 27 6.19 1.19 11.80
N SER A 28 5.49 0.25 12.39
CA SER A 28 5.86 -0.32 13.67
C SER A 28 5.91 -1.83 13.52
N ALA A 29 6.18 -2.53 14.62
CA ALA A 29 6.40 -3.98 14.55
C ALA A 29 5.17 -4.74 14.03
N LEU A 30 3.97 -4.29 14.37
CA LEU A 30 2.76 -5.04 14.05
C LEU A 30 1.76 -4.28 13.20
N ILE A 31 1.88 -2.96 13.09
CA ILE A 31 0.85 -2.14 12.48
C ILE A 31 1.50 -1.07 11.62
N LEU A 32 0.86 -0.83 10.48
CA LEU A 32 1.18 0.31 9.65
C LEU A 32 0.08 1.35 9.83
N ARG A 33 0.45 2.58 10.08
CA ARG A 33 -0.49 3.67 10.16
C ARG A 33 -0.25 4.63 9.01
N ILE A 34 -1.32 5.08 8.38
CA ILE A 34 -1.23 6.00 7.27
C ILE A 34 -2.13 7.20 7.55
N ARG A 35 -1.60 8.40 7.36
CA ARG A 35 -2.34 9.62 7.64
C ARG A 35 -1.89 10.73 6.72
N PRO A 36 -2.76 11.72 6.48
CA PRO A 36 -2.32 12.93 5.77
C PRO A 36 -1.35 13.73 6.64
N LYS A 37 -0.40 14.36 6.03
CA LYS A 37 0.59 15.14 6.75
C LYS A 37 -0.11 16.25 7.56
N GLY A 38 0.25 16.34 8.83
CA GLY A 38 -0.33 17.33 9.71
C GLY A 38 -1.66 16.94 10.33
N ALA A 39 -2.26 15.84 9.90
CA ALA A 39 -3.52 15.37 10.47
C ALA A 39 -3.26 14.51 11.69
N ARG A 40 -4.19 14.57 12.63
CA ARG A 40 -4.12 13.71 13.81
C ARG A 40 -4.81 12.38 13.60
N TRP A 41 -5.72 12.32 12.63
CA TRP A 41 -6.43 11.10 12.32
C TRP A 41 -5.71 10.33 11.23
N GLY A 42 -5.96 9.07 11.17
CA GLY A 42 -5.39 8.21 10.15
C GLY A 42 -5.98 6.83 10.28
N TYR A 43 -5.50 5.93 9.45
CA TYR A 43 -5.98 4.55 9.43
C TYR A 43 -4.85 3.62 9.81
N GLU A 44 -5.18 2.59 10.55
CA GLU A 44 -4.22 1.58 10.97
C GLU A 44 -4.57 0.26 10.33
N LEU A 45 -3.54 -0.43 9.86
CA LEU A 45 -3.70 -1.73 9.21
C LEU A 45 -2.63 -2.66 9.76
N ASP A 46 -3.02 -3.87 10.10
CA ASP A 46 -2.02 -4.87 10.40
C ASP A 46 -1.40 -5.35 9.09
N TYR A 47 -0.17 -5.84 9.17
CA TYR A 47 0.55 -6.19 7.94
C TYR A 47 -0.08 -7.35 7.21
N GLU A 48 -0.70 -8.27 7.93
CA GLU A 48 -1.35 -9.40 7.29
C GLU A 48 -2.51 -8.94 6.41
N SER A 49 -3.36 -8.07 6.94
CA SER A 49 -4.47 -7.51 6.18
C SER A 49 -3.96 -6.72 4.99
N LEU A 50 -2.89 -5.96 5.20
CA LEU A 50 -2.30 -5.19 4.13
C LEU A 50 -1.77 -6.08 3.02
N PHE A 51 -1.16 -7.20 3.39
CA PHE A 51 -0.66 -8.15 2.41
C PHE A 51 -1.81 -8.75 1.60
N VAL A 52 -2.89 -9.12 2.26
CA VAL A 52 -4.06 -9.68 1.58
C VAL A 52 -4.67 -8.66 0.64
N LEU A 53 -4.78 -7.41 1.09
CA LEU A 53 -5.32 -6.34 0.25
C LEU A 53 -4.45 -6.14 -0.99
N GLY A 54 -3.13 -6.17 -0.80
CA GLY A 54 -2.21 -6.04 -1.92
C GLY A 54 -2.36 -7.17 -2.92
N ALA A 55 -2.55 -8.38 -2.42
CA ALA A 55 -2.73 -9.54 -3.30
C ALA A 55 -4.01 -9.41 -4.11
N LYS A 56 -5.09 -8.92 -3.49
CA LYS A 56 -6.34 -8.70 -4.20
C LYS A 56 -6.19 -7.66 -5.29
N LYS A 57 -5.53 -6.56 -4.98
CA LYS A 57 -5.34 -5.49 -5.96
C LYS A 57 -4.48 -5.96 -7.11
N ALA A 58 -3.46 -6.76 -6.83
CA ALA A 58 -2.61 -7.29 -7.88
C ALA A 58 -3.37 -8.22 -8.80
N ALA A 59 -4.25 -9.05 -8.22
CA ALA A 59 -5.06 -9.96 -9.02
C ALA A 59 -6.04 -9.19 -9.89
N GLU A 60 -6.66 -8.16 -9.35
CA GLU A 60 -7.58 -7.32 -10.12
C GLU A 60 -6.88 -6.62 -11.26
N LYS A 61 -5.70 -6.10 -10.99
CA LYS A 61 -4.93 -5.40 -12.02
C LYS A 61 -4.52 -6.36 -13.12
N GLY A 62 -4.07 -7.55 -12.76
CA GLY A 62 -3.69 -8.54 -13.75
C GLY A 62 -4.86 -8.96 -14.61
N ARG A 63 -6.03 -9.11 -13.99
CA ARG A 63 -7.23 -9.46 -14.72
C ARG A 63 -7.63 -8.37 -15.70
N ALA A 64 -7.58 -7.13 -15.25
CA ALA A 64 -7.92 -6.00 -16.11
C ALA A 64 -6.94 -5.89 -17.27
N GLU A 65 -5.67 -6.10 -17.01
CA GLU A 65 -4.67 -6.04 -18.05
C GLU A 65 -4.88 -7.14 -19.08
N ARG A 66 -5.23 -8.33 -18.62
CA ARG A 66 -5.48 -9.42 -19.55
C ARG A 66 -6.69 -9.14 -20.42
N GLN A 67 -7.72 -8.56 -19.84
CA GLN A 67 -8.90 -8.22 -20.63
C GLN A 67 -8.58 -7.15 -21.66
N THR A 68 -7.78 -6.20 -21.29
CA THR A 68 -7.40 -5.14 -22.21
C THR A 68 -6.56 -5.66 -23.35
N GLN A 69 -5.69 -6.60 -23.07
CA GLN A 69 -4.75 -7.10 -24.05
C GLN A 69 -5.28 -8.26 -24.87
N ARG A 70 -6.41 -8.81 -24.47
CA ARG A 70 -6.92 -10.00 -25.11
C ARG A 70 -7.09 -9.85 -26.63
N PRO A 71 -7.66 -8.76 -27.12
CA PRO A 71 -7.83 -8.66 -28.57
C PRO A 71 -6.54 -8.69 -29.34
N GLN A 72 -5.49 -8.36 -28.69
CA GLN A 72 -4.20 -8.35 -29.31
C GLN A 72 -3.53 -9.68 -29.26
N GLY A 73 -4.04 -10.45 -28.52
CA GLY A 73 -3.71 -11.75 -28.37
C GLY A 73 -2.39 -12.19 -28.35
N ARG A 74 -2.25 -11.93 -28.57
CA ARG A 74 -1.47 -12.31 -28.54
C ARG A 74 -0.65 -12.51 -27.84
N GLN A 75 -0.76 -12.50 -27.48
CA GLN A 75 -0.06 -12.48 -26.75
C GLN A 75 0.47 -13.32 -26.37
N ALA A 76 0.35 -13.56 -26.76
CA ALA A 76 0.81 -14.27 -26.52
C ALA A 76 1.68 -14.74 -26.22
N ARG A 77 1.71 -14.71 -26.24
CA ARG A 77 2.45 -15.13 -25.90
C ARG A 77 2.83 -15.64 -25.72
#